data_d6e62096b07dd285d499d87a7c5cdf71
#
_entry.id   d6e62096b07dd285d499d87a7c5cdf71
#
_cell.length_a   1.000
_cell.length_b   1.000
_cell.length_c   1.000
_cell.angle_alpha   90.00
_cell.angle_beta   90.00
_cell.angle_gamma   90.00
#
_symmetry.space_group_name_H-M   'P 1'
#
loop_
_entity.id
_entity.type
_entity.pdbx_description
1 polymer ?
#
loop_
_entity_poly.entity_id
_entity_poly.type
_entity_poly.pdbx_seq_one_letter_code
_entity_poly.pdbx_strand_id
1 'polypeptide(L)'
;SYNLKKNLKIRANIISRKLNFPLRFFKGLNICDFACGTGDNAIIYGLNKANVKGFDFNSESIKISKKRIKNLNLKNIKFTVADFYKIRGKYDFVSSTAAIHHLENPLKGLNHLKQRVKNDGFLFVSFGLRTSNIQHALMKIAVRKFGQKDQQIYKVSKKLFPNHIKRCVFYGLRKESNVIYDQFVNPQHNYLNLNQVLKTLGKNFILHSSWPKIFIPSGDSAMNDTLENYQFNKFFLSELYWSQKNQDDKTIINNTKSANYEKAFYDLSNLLNNQNNFKYFMNLKFEKTYDIIDLLINDPIDTNYNLDKSFKLFVKEIKIFMKSIKNDNLSQMSNKIKTFDKLFKGTSGLGLNYFIFQKKER
;
A
#
# COMPACT_ATOMS: atom_id res chain seq x y z
N SER A 1 -24.09 0.55 -4.15
CA SER A 1 -24.01 2.00 -4.35
C SER A 1 -22.94 2.60 -3.45
N TYR A 2 -22.18 3.56 -3.98
CA TYR A 2 -21.14 4.26 -3.21
C TYR A 2 -21.80 5.14 -2.12
N ASN A 3 -21.46 4.88 -0.87
CA ASN A 3 -21.96 5.66 0.27
C ASN A 3 -20.89 6.70 0.69
N LEU A 4 -21.07 7.94 0.25
CA LEU A 4 -20.14 9.04 0.53
C LEU A 4 -19.94 9.25 2.03
N LYS A 5 -21.02 9.34 2.83
CA LYS A 5 -20.96 9.59 4.27
C LYS A 5 -20.13 8.52 5.01
N LYS A 6 -20.36 7.25 4.69
CA LYS A 6 -19.59 6.13 5.26
C LYS A 6 -18.12 6.20 4.86
N ASN A 7 -17.82 6.51 3.59
CA ASN A 7 -16.44 6.61 3.11
C ASN A 7 -15.69 7.78 3.75
N LEU A 8 -16.30 8.96 3.85
CA LEU A 8 -15.71 10.09 4.54
C LEU A 8 -15.38 9.76 6.01
N LYS A 9 -16.28 9.06 6.72
CA LYS A 9 -16.03 8.60 8.10
C LYS A 9 -14.82 7.66 8.19
N ILE A 10 -14.71 6.70 7.27
CA ILE A 10 -13.57 5.77 7.24
C ILE A 10 -12.26 6.53 7.03
N ARG A 11 -12.20 7.41 6.04
CA ARG A 11 -10.99 8.19 5.73
C ARG A 11 -10.62 9.17 6.85
N ALA A 12 -11.60 9.84 7.43
CA ALA A 12 -11.39 10.69 8.61
C ALA A 12 -10.81 9.89 9.78
N ASN A 13 -11.30 8.66 10.02
CA ASN A 13 -10.75 7.78 11.05
C ASN A 13 -9.31 7.32 10.75
N ILE A 14 -8.97 7.10 9.47
CA ILE A 14 -7.56 6.79 9.11
C ILE A 14 -6.67 7.95 9.53
N ILE A 15 -7.03 9.19 9.18
CA ILE A 15 -6.23 10.36 9.51
C ILE A 15 -6.19 10.57 11.03
N SER A 16 -7.35 10.63 11.70
CA SER A 16 -7.42 11.05 13.10
C SER A 16 -7.04 9.95 14.09
N ARG A 17 -7.44 8.70 13.86
CA ARG A 17 -7.25 7.61 14.82
C ARG A 17 -6.07 6.70 14.49
N LYS A 18 -5.86 6.39 13.20
CA LYS A 18 -4.77 5.50 12.81
C LYS A 18 -3.44 6.24 12.68
N LEU A 19 -3.47 7.45 12.13
CA LEU A 19 -2.29 8.29 11.99
C LEU A 19 -2.09 9.27 13.17
N ASN A 20 -3.02 9.31 14.11
CA ASN A 20 -3.01 10.25 15.25
C ASN A 20 -2.84 11.71 14.83
N PHE A 21 -3.41 12.09 13.66
CA PHE A 21 -3.31 13.44 13.13
C PHE A 21 -4.65 14.16 13.32
N PRO A 22 -4.72 15.17 14.20
CA PRO A 22 -5.98 15.82 14.57
C PRO A 22 -6.62 16.52 13.38
N LEU A 23 -7.89 16.24 13.06
CA LEU A 23 -8.57 16.88 11.92
C LEU A 23 -8.67 18.40 12.06
N ARG A 24 -8.80 18.93 13.30
CA ARG A 24 -8.81 20.37 13.57
C ARG A 24 -7.55 21.11 13.11
N PHE A 25 -6.43 20.38 12.94
CA PHE A 25 -5.18 20.93 12.43
C PHE A 25 -5.33 21.50 11.02
N PHE A 26 -6.26 21.02 10.23
CA PHE A 26 -6.46 21.49 8.85
C PHE A 26 -7.04 22.91 8.76
N LYS A 27 -7.58 23.46 9.84
CA LYS A 27 -8.22 24.79 9.84
C LYS A 27 -7.25 25.87 9.35
N GLY A 28 -7.66 26.57 8.29
CA GLY A 28 -6.90 27.68 7.69
C GLY A 28 -5.74 27.27 6.78
N LEU A 29 -5.36 25.98 6.75
CA LEU A 29 -4.26 25.54 5.90
C LEU A 29 -4.62 25.59 4.41
N ASN A 30 -3.61 25.89 3.59
CA ASN A 30 -3.66 25.71 2.14
C ASN A 30 -3.22 24.30 1.78
N ILE A 31 -4.15 23.49 1.31
CA ILE A 31 -3.94 22.07 1.04
C ILE A 31 -4.00 21.79 -0.46
N CYS A 32 -3.10 20.94 -0.95
CA CYS A 32 -3.16 20.38 -2.29
C CYS A 32 -3.38 18.88 -2.22
N ASP A 33 -4.45 18.40 -2.85
CA ASP A 33 -4.76 16.97 -2.98
C ASP A 33 -4.49 16.52 -4.43
N PHE A 34 -3.39 15.80 -4.62
CA PHE A 34 -2.91 15.30 -5.91
C PHE A 34 -3.56 13.96 -6.23
N ALA A 35 -4.01 13.80 -7.48
CA ALA A 35 -4.78 12.66 -7.94
C ALA A 35 -5.97 12.40 -6.98
N CYS A 36 -6.76 13.46 -6.75
CA CYS A 36 -7.80 13.51 -5.75
C CYS A 36 -9.00 12.62 -6.06
N GLY A 37 -9.09 12.06 -7.27
CA GLY A 37 -10.20 11.26 -7.73
C GLY A 37 -11.53 11.99 -7.56
N THR A 38 -12.48 11.36 -6.90
CA THR A 38 -13.82 11.94 -6.63
C THR A 38 -13.85 12.84 -5.39
N GLY A 39 -12.69 13.26 -4.87
CA GLY A 39 -12.53 14.33 -3.89
C GLY A 39 -12.74 13.93 -2.43
N ASP A 40 -12.68 12.66 -2.08
CA ASP A 40 -13.03 12.20 -0.72
C ASP A 40 -12.13 12.81 0.37
N ASN A 41 -10.81 12.84 0.17
CA ASN A 41 -9.89 13.46 1.13
C ASN A 41 -10.02 14.99 1.13
N ALA A 42 -10.08 15.59 -0.05
CA ALA A 42 -10.28 17.03 -0.20
C ALA A 42 -11.52 17.52 0.54
N ILE A 43 -12.62 16.75 0.49
CA ILE A 43 -13.85 17.05 1.23
C ILE A 43 -13.62 17.00 2.74
N ILE A 44 -12.87 16.02 3.26
CA ILE A 44 -12.53 15.95 4.70
C ILE A 44 -11.75 17.19 5.12
N TYR A 45 -10.75 17.59 4.35
CA TYR A 45 -9.97 18.79 4.66
C TYR A 45 -10.84 20.05 4.65
N GLY A 46 -11.70 20.18 3.62
CA GLY A 46 -12.59 21.33 3.50
C GLY A 46 -13.66 21.42 4.59
N LEU A 47 -14.23 20.28 5.02
CA LEU A 47 -15.14 20.19 6.17
C LEU A 47 -14.45 20.66 7.47
N ASN A 48 -13.13 20.51 7.56
CA ASN A 48 -12.30 20.99 8.66
C ASN A 48 -11.70 22.39 8.41
N LYS A 49 -12.35 23.17 7.53
CA LYS A 49 -12.05 24.60 7.29
C LYS A 49 -10.67 24.88 6.66
N ALA A 50 -10.11 23.91 5.89
CA ALA A 50 -8.94 24.15 5.04
C ALA A 50 -9.33 24.80 3.71
N ASN A 51 -8.41 25.53 3.08
CA ASN A 51 -8.50 25.97 1.69
C ASN A 51 -7.89 24.89 0.78
N VAL A 52 -8.71 24.21 -0.02
CA VAL A 52 -8.27 23.00 -0.73
C VAL A 52 -8.26 23.18 -2.23
N LYS A 53 -7.15 22.76 -2.87
CA LYS A 53 -7.06 22.57 -4.32
C LYS A 53 -6.89 21.08 -4.60
N GLY A 54 -7.89 20.46 -5.23
CA GLY A 54 -7.84 19.07 -5.67
C GLY A 54 -7.59 18.99 -7.17
N PHE A 55 -6.69 18.09 -7.56
CA PHE A 55 -6.31 17.89 -8.96
C PHE A 55 -6.38 16.42 -9.33
N ASP A 56 -6.94 16.14 -10.50
CA ASP A 56 -6.95 14.80 -11.09
C ASP A 56 -6.92 14.92 -12.62
N PHE A 57 -6.34 13.94 -13.31
CA PHE A 57 -6.33 13.93 -14.78
C PHE A 57 -7.68 13.47 -15.36
N ASN A 58 -8.47 12.72 -14.56
CA ASN A 58 -9.75 12.17 -14.98
C ASN A 58 -10.87 13.22 -14.83
N SER A 59 -11.36 13.71 -15.96
CA SER A 59 -12.41 14.73 -16.01
C SER A 59 -13.73 14.28 -15.37
N GLU A 60 -14.11 13.01 -15.51
CA GLU A 60 -15.34 12.48 -14.89
C GLU A 60 -15.22 12.43 -13.36
N SER A 61 -14.06 12.07 -12.84
CA SER A 61 -13.80 12.14 -11.39
C SER A 61 -13.94 13.57 -10.88
N ILE A 62 -13.38 14.55 -11.59
CA ILE A 62 -13.49 15.97 -11.25
C ILE A 62 -14.93 16.47 -11.36
N LYS A 63 -15.70 16.03 -12.35
CA LYS A 63 -17.13 16.35 -12.47
C LYS A 63 -17.92 15.86 -11.24
N ILE A 64 -17.66 14.61 -10.82
CA ILE A 64 -18.27 14.05 -9.60
C ILE A 64 -17.87 14.84 -8.36
N SER A 65 -16.59 15.17 -8.21
CA SER A 65 -16.09 15.91 -7.04
C SER A 65 -16.71 17.31 -6.94
N LYS A 66 -16.83 18.02 -8.06
CA LYS A 66 -17.52 19.33 -8.13
C LYS A 66 -19.00 19.23 -7.74
N LYS A 67 -19.73 18.19 -8.22
CA LYS A 67 -21.11 17.94 -7.81
C LYS A 67 -21.23 17.70 -6.30
N ARG A 68 -20.29 16.95 -5.72
CA ARG A 68 -20.28 16.64 -4.28
C ARG A 68 -20.10 17.88 -3.42
N ILE A 69 -19.13 18.75 -3.73
CA ILE A 69 -18.93 19.99 -2.95
C ILE A 69 -20.09 20.97 -3.08
N LYS A 70 -20.74 21.02 -4.26
CA LYS A 70 -21.98 21.79 -4.43
C LYS A 70 -23.09 21.28 -3.51
N ASN A 71 -23.31 19.96 -3.46
CA ASN A 71 -24.31 19.34 -2.59
C ASN A 71 -24.00 19.51 -1.08
N LEU A 72 -22.74 19.65 -0.71
CA LEU A 72 -22.29 19.87 0.67
C LEU A 72 -22.11 21.36 1.02
N ASN A 73 -22.40 22.26 0.09
CA ASN A 73 -22.21 23.72 0.22
C ASN A 73 -20.78 24.12 0.65
N LEU A 74 -19.76 23.42 0.12
CA LEU A 74 -18.36 23.70 0.44
C LEU A 74 -17.76 24.68 -0.57
N LYS A 75 -17.51 25.92 -0.15
CA LYS A 75 -16.95 27.00 -0.99
C LYS A 75 -15.41 27.07 -0.95
N ASN A 76 -14.79 26.44 0.03
CA ASN A 76 -13.35 26.44 0.30
C ASN A 76 -12.57 25.36 -0.43
N ILE A 77 -13.21 24.65 -1.37
CA ILE A 77 -12.58 23.61 -2.19
C ILE A 77 -12.71 23.93 -3.67
N LYS A 78 -11.60 23.82 -4.40
CA LYS A 78 -11.58 23.95 -5.87
C LYS A 78 -11.01 22.70 -6.50
N PHE A 79 -11.75 22.10 -7.45
CA PHE A 79 -11.29 20.93 -8.22
C PHE A 79 -10.96 21.32 -9.66
N THR A 80 -9.83 20.81 -10.17
CA THR A 80 -9.34 21.14 -11.51
C THR A 80 -8.82 19.87 -12.19
N VAL A 81 -9.13 19.70 -13.48
CA VAL A 81 -8.51 18.67 -14.31
C VAL A 81 -7.08 19.10 -14.62
N ALA A 82 -6.10 18.30 -14.24
CA ALA A 82 -4.70 18.61 -14.48
C ALA A 82 -3.82 17.37 -14.51
N ASP A 83 -2.76 17.42 -15.29
CA ASP A 83 -1.66 16.48 -15.26
C ASP A 83 -0.91 16.60 -13.93
N PHE A 84 -0.58 15.46 -13.32
CA PHE A 84 0.09 15.37 -12.02
C PHE A 84 1.37 16.23 -11.98
N TYR A 85 2.19 16.17 -13.02
CA TYR A 85 3.47 16.85 -13.07
C TYR A 85 3.39 18.34 -13.44
N LYS A 86 2.23 18.81 -13.89
CA LYS A 86 2.00 20.23 -14.22
C LYS A 86 1.55 21.07 -13.04
N ILE A 87 1.17 20.46 -11.92
CA ILE A 87 0.72 21.16 -10.72
C ILE A 87 1.90 21.91 -10.07
N ARG A 88 1.67 23.18 -9.73
CA ARG A 88 2.66 24.09 -9.16
C ARG A 88 2.17 24.68 -7.84
N GLY A 89 3.04 25.45 -7.18
CA GLY A 89 2.76 26.08 -5.91
C GLY A 89 3.39 25.38 -4.72
N LYS A 90 3.28 26.00 -3.56
CA LYS A 90 3.71 25.48 -2.26
C LYS A 90 2.52 25.48 -1.30
N TYR A 91 2.38 24.42 -0.53
CA TYR A 91 1.22 24.18 0.31
C TYR A 91 1.66 23.77 1.72
N ASP A 92 0.82 24.09 2.71
CA ASP A 92 1.05 23.71 4.10
C ASP A 92 0.89 22.19 4.29
N PHE A 93 -0.01 21.59 3.51
CA PHE A 93 -0.25 20.16 3.50
C PHE A 93 -0.44 19.67 2.05
N VAL A 94 0.38 18.69 1.66
CA VAL A 94 0.29 18.04 0.35
C VAL A 94 -0.19 16.61 0.56
N SER A 95 -1.24 16.22 -0.14
CA SER A 95 -1.85 14.89 -0.06
C SER A 95 -1.81 14.19 -1.41
N SER A 96 -1.49 12.89 -1.41
CA SER A 96 -1.69 12.00 -2.54
C SER A 96 -1.89 10.56 -2.04
N THR A 97 -3.13 10.09 -2.07
CA THR A 97 -3.47 8.79 -1.50
C THR A 97 -3.90 7.80 -2.56
N ALA A 98 -3.37 6.57 -2.49
CA ALA A 98 -3.67 5.48 -3.43
C ALA A 98 -3.42 5.85 -4.90
N ALA A 99 -2.42 6.68 -5.19
CA ALA A 99 -2.19 7.21 -6.52
C ALA A 99 -0.77 7.00 -7.05
N ILE A 100 0.26 7.31 -6.25
CA ILE A 100 1.63 7.33 -6.76
C ILE A 100 2.13 5.99 -7.29
N HIS A 101 1.64 4.87 -6.78
CA HIS A 101 1.99 3.53 -7.26
C HIS A 101 1.37 3.19 -8.64
N HIS A 102 0.46 4.02 -9.13
CA HIS A 102 -0.08 3.94 -10.49
C HIS A 102 0.69 4.80 -11.50
N LEU A 103 1.64 5.61 -11.05
CA LEU A 103 2.51 6.35 -11.95
C LEU A 103 3.54 5.41 -12.59
N GLU A 104 3.97 5.73 -13.80
CA GLU A 104 5.05 5.02 -14.48
C GLU A 104 6.33 5.01 -13.62
N ASN A 105 6.65 6.16 -13.02
CA ASN A 105 7.75 6.30 -12.07
C ASN A 105 7.25 6.90 -10.75
N PRO A 106 6.91 6.06 -9.74
CA PRO A 106 6.42 6.51 -8.45
C PRO A 106 7.38 7.41 -7.68
N LEU A 107 8.70 7.16 -7.78
CA LEU A 107 9.70 7.98 -7.09
C LEU A 107 9.83 9.37 -7.70
N LYS A 108 9.70 9.50 -9.03
CA LYS A 108 9.59 10.81 -9.69
C LYS A 108 8.34 11.55 -9.22
N GLY A 109 7.21 10.83 -9.09
CA GLY A 109 5.98 11.38 -8.53
C GLY A 109 6.16 11.87 -7.10
N LEU A 110 6.78 11.07 -6.25
CA LEU A 110 7.08 11.43 -4.86
C LEU A 110 7.99 12.68 -4.79
N ASN A 111 9.02 12.74 -5.64
CA ASN A 111 9.92 13.89 -5.71
C ASN A 111 9.17 15.17 -6.17
N HIS A 112 8.19 15.04 -7.06
CA HIS A 112 7.34 16.15 -7.45
C HIS A 112 6.47 16.65 -6.29
N LEU A 113 5.85 15.74 -5.53
CA LEU A 113 5.05 16.07 -4.33
C LEU A 113 5.89 16.79 -3.27
N LYS A 114 7.06 16.23 -2.94
CA LYS A 114 7.98 16.81 -1.94
C LYS A 114 8.34 18.27 -2.22
N GLN A 115 8.50 18.62 -3.51
CA GLN A 115 8.80 19.99 -3.93
C GLN A 115 7.63 20.97 -3.70
N ARG A 116 6.41 20.47 -3.51
CA ARG A 116 5.19 21.28 -3.29
C ARG A 116 4.92 21.55 -1.81
N VAL A 117 5.65 20.92 -0.90
CA VAL A 117 5.52 21.12 0.54
C VAL A 117 6.29 22.38 0.95
N LYS A 118 5.64 23.29 1.68
CA LYS A 118 6.30 24.42 2.36
C LYS A 118 7.27 23.92 3.44
N ASN A 119 8.16 24.77 3.94
CA ASN A 119 8.90 24.48 5.15
C ASN A 119 7.89 24.31 6.29
N ASP A 120 8.17 23.45 7.25
CA ASP A 120 7.29 22.98 8.33
C ASP A 120 5.96 22.36 7.90
N GLY A 121 5.73 22.27 6.59
CA GLY A 121 4.54 21.64 6.02
C GLY A 121 4.61 20.12 6.04
N PHE A 122 3.49 19.51 5.70
CA PHE A 122 3.31 18.06 5.76
C PHE A 122 3.05 17.45 4.38
N LEU A 123 3.56 16.23 4.21
CA LEU A 123 3.29 15.38 3.07
C LEU A 123 2.53 14.13 3.53
N PHE A 124 1.29 13.97 3.13
CA PHE A 124 0.49 12.79 3.36
C PHE A 124 0.41 11.94 2.10
N VAL A 125 0.97 10.74 2.15
CA VAL A 125 0.95 9.80 1.03
C VAL A 125 0.48 8.43 1.46
N SER A 126 -0.19 7.72 0.55
CA SER A 126 -0.42 6.30 0.72
C SER A 126 -0.12 5.53 -0.56
N PHE A 127 0.55 4.41 -0.38
CA PHE A 127 0.97 3.53 -1.47
C PHE A 127 1.18 2.11 -0.94
N GLY A 128 1.24 1.14 -1.84
CA GLY A 128 1.61 -0.23 -1.48
C GLY A 128 3.12 -0.37 -1.36
N LEU A 129 3.58 -0.93 -0.24
CA LEU A 129 4.95 -1.40 -0.12
C LEU A 129 5.09 -2.80 -0.73
N ARG A 130 6.27 -3.10 -1.27
CA ARG A 130 6.53 -4.38 -1.96
C ARG A 130 6.29 -5.58 -1.05
N THR A 131 6.73 -5.49 0.18
CA THR A 131 6.62 -6.57 1.17
C THR A 131 5.19 -6.83 1.58
N SER A 132 4.40 -5.80 1.87
CA SER A 132 2.99 -5.96 2.23
C SER A 132 2.11 -6.47 1.08
N ASN A 133 2.59 -6.37 -0.15
CA ASN A 133 1.83 -6.75 -1.34
C ASN A 133 2.29 -8.08 -1.98
N ILE A 134 3.10 -8.89 -1.30
CA ILE A 134 3.52 -10.22 -1.79
C ILE A 134 2.32 -11.07 -2.18
N GLN A 135 1.30 -11.12 -1.34
CA GLN A 135 0.12 -11.93 -1.64
C GLN A 135 -0.64 -11.42 -2.88
N HIS A 136 -0.74 -10.10 -3.04
CA HIS A 136 -1.34 -9.53 -4.24
C HIS A 136 -0.53 -9.83 -5.49
N ALA A 137 0.79 -9.79 -5.37
CA ALA A 137 1.69 -10.17 -6.45
C ALA A 137 1.46 -11.63 -6.90
N LEU A 138 1.40 -12.55 -5.95
CA LEU A 138 1.10 -13.97 -6.21
C LEU A 138 -0.27 -14.16 -6.84
N MET A 139 -1.30 -13.45 -6.35
CA MET A 139 -2.64 -13.48 -6.95
C MET A 139 -2.62 -13.02 -8.41
N LYS A 140 -1.93 -11.91 -8.72
CA LYS A 140 -1.80 -11.42 -10.11
C LYS A 140 -1.13 -12.44 -11.01
N ILE A 141 -0.05 -13.07 -10.55
CA ILE A 141 0.65 -14.11 -11.31
C ILE A 141 -0.30 -15.26 -11.66
N ALA A 142 -1.03 -15.78 -10.67
CA ALA A 142 -1.96 -16.88 -10.90
C ALA A 142 -3.11 -16.50 -11.85
N VAL A 143 -3.67 -15.32 -11.67
CA VAL A 143 -4.74 -14.82 -12.55
C VAL A 143 -4.23 -14.67 -13.98
N ARG A 144 -3.03 -14.12 -14.16
CA ARG A 144 -2.42 -13.91 -15.48
C ARG A 144 -1.99 -15.20 -16.17
N LYS A 145 -1.66 -16.24 -15.42
CA LYS A 145 -1.43 -17.58 -16.00
C LYS A 145 -2.66 -18.10 -16.76
N PHE A 146 -3.84 -17.94 -16.20
CA PHE A 146 -5.08 -18.52 -16.73
C PHE A 146 -5.97 -17.52 -17.47
N GLY A 147 -5.67 -16.24 -17.42
CA GLY A 147 -6.44 -15.18 -18.08
C GLY A 147 -5.54 -14.13 -18.72
N GLN A 148 -5.64 -14.01 -20.04
CA GLN A 148 -4.85 -13.05 -20.83
C GLN A 148 -5.65 -11.79 -21.20
N LYS A 149 -6.95 -11.95 -21.47
CA LYS A 149 -7.87 -10.86 -21.83
C LYS A 149 -8.70 -10.45 -20.63
N ASP A 150 -9.17 -9.22 -20.57
CA ASP A 150 -9.91 -8.65 -19.45
C ASP A 150 -11.07 -9.52 -18.98
N GLN A 151 -11.87 -10.05 -19.89
CA GLN A 151 -12.97 -10.94 -19.55
C GLN A 151 -12.53 -12.27 -18.92
N GLN A 152 -11.40 -12.80 -19.39
CA GLN A 152 -10.80 -14.02 -18.80
C GLN A 152 -10.25 -13.71 -17.41
N ILE A 153 -9.52 -12.60 -17.26
CA ILE A 153 -9.00 -12.11 -15.97
C ILE A 153 -10.15 -11.97 -14.98
N TYR A 154 -11.27 -11.39 -15.40
CA TYR A 154 -12.46 -11.25 -14.56
C TYR A 154 -12.98 -12.61 -14.06
N LYS A 155 -13.17 -13.58 -14.96
CA LYS A 155 -13.65 -14.92 -14.61
C LYS A 155 -12.66 -15.68 -13.73
N VAL A 156 -11.39 -15.65 -14.07
CA VAL A 156 -10.32 -16.36 -13.34
C VAL A 156 -10.13 -15.78 -11.94
N SER A 157 -10.10 -14.47 -11.79
CA SER A 157 -9.95 -13.83 -10.48
C SER A 157 -11.11 -14.16 -9.54
N LYS A 158 -12.33 -14.20 -10.04
CA LYS A 158 -13.51 -14.65 -9.26
C LYS A 158 -13.44 -16.12 -8.87
N LYS A 159 -12.91 -16.99 -9.74
CA LYS A 159 -12.77 -18.41 -9.45
C LYS A 159 -11.68 -18.67 -8.42
N LEU A 160 -10.51 -17.99 -8.54
CA LEU A 160 -9.38 -18.24 -7.66
C LEU A 160 -9.51 -17.49 -6.31
N PHE A 161 -9.99 -16.24 -6.31
CA PHE A 161 -9.93 -15.36 -5.14
C PHE A 161 -11.28 -14.71 -4.78
N PRO A 162 -12.40 -15.47 -4.71
CA PRO A 162 -13.73 -14.89 -4.46
C PRO A 162 -13.81 -14.16 -3.11
N ASN A 163 -13.20 -14.73 -2.06
CA ASN A 163 -13.23 -14.15 -0.72
C ASN A 163 -12.42 -12.85 -0.64
N HIS A 164 -11.29 -12.77 -1.35
CA HIS A 164 -10.51 -11.55 -1.45
C HIS A 164 -11.32 -10.44 -2.12
N ILE A 165 -11.95 -10.73 -3.25
CA ILE A 165 -12.78 -9.77 -3.99
C ILE A 165 -13.94 -9.29 -3.11
N LYS A 166 -14.67 -10.22 -2.46
CA LYS A 166 -15.76 -9.87 -1.53
C LYS A 166 -15.31 -8.91 -0.41
N ARG A 167 -14.15 -9.18 0.20
CA ARG A 167 -13.57 -8.29 1.21
C ARG A 167 -13.26 -6.91 0.66
N CYS A 168 -12.65 -6.83 -0.52
CA CYS A 168 -12.31 -5.57 -1.14
C CYS A 168 -13.54 -4.73 -1.52
N VAL A 169 -14.60 -5.38 -1.98
CA VAL A 169 -15.91 -4.74 -2.21
C VAL A 169 -16.49 -4.20 -0.92
N PHE A 170 -16.46 -5.01 0.14
CA PHE A 170 -17.05 -4.66 1.44
C PHE A 170 -16.31 -3.50 2.12
N TYR A 171 -14.98 -3.60 2.25
CA TYR A 171 -14.18 -2.58 2.92
C TYR A 171 -13.93 -1.34 2.05
N GLY A 172 -13.78 -1.52 0.74
CA GLY A 172 -13.54 -0.43 -0.21
C GLY A 172 -14.81 0.31 -0.63
N LEU A 173 -15.99 -0.22 -0.31
CA LEU A 173 -17.29 0.33 -0.73
C LEU A 173 -17.36 0.57 -2.25
N ARG A 174 -16.74 -0.32 -3.02
CA ARG A 174 -16.60 -0.21 -4.48
C ARG A 174 -17.38 -1.31 -5.19
N LYS A 175 -17.73 -1.10 -6.46
CA LYS A 175 -18.31 -2.16 -7.30
C LYS A 175 -17.27 -3.27 -7.54
N GLU A 176 -17.73 -4.51 -7.63
CA GLU A 176 -16.89 -5.68 -7.88
C GLU A 176 -16.03 -5.52 -9.15
N SER A 177 -16.65 -5.04 -10.24
CA SER A 177 -15.94 -4.79 -11.49
C SER A 177 -14.77 -3.82 -11.32
N ASN A 178 -14.96 -2.75 -10.55
CA ASN A 178 -13.91 -1.76 -10.30
C ASN A 178 -12.78 -2.34 -9.45
N VAL A 179 -13.11 -3.23 -8.49
CA VAL A 179 -12.10 -3.93 -7.67
C VAL A 179 -11.27 -4.85 -8.56
N ILE A 180 -11.93 -5.65 -9.40
CA ILE A 180 -11.21 -6.61 -10.27
C ILE A 180 -10.35 -5.87 -11.29
N TYR A 181 -10.89 -4.81 -11.91
CA TYR A 181 -10.13 -4.00 -12.85
C TYR A 181 -8.86 -3.41 -12.21
N ASP A 182 -9.04 -2.74 -11.08
CA ASP A 182 -7.95 -2.09 -10.37
C ASP A 182 -6.85 -3.07 -9.95
N GLN A 183 -7.23 -4.25 -9.48
CA GLN A 183 -6.28 -5.17 -8.88
C GLN A 183 -5.65 -6.15 -9.86
N PHE A 184 -6.37 -6.59 -10.86
CA PHE A 184 -5.94 -7.68 -11.73
C PHE A 184 -5.77 -7.28 -13.19
N VAL A 185 -6.57 -6.32 -13.68
CA VAL A 185 -6.51 -5.86 -15.07
C VAL A 185 -5.50 -4.73 -15.23
N ASN A 186 -5.51 -3.75 -14.33
CA ASN A 186 -4.59 -2.62 -14.40
C ASN A 186 -3.11 -3.11 -14.38
N PRO A 187 -2.34 -2.83 -15.44
CA PRO A 187 -0.95 -3.26 -15.52
C PRO A 187 -0.03 -2.48 -14.59
N GLN A 188 -0.38 -1.25 -14.25
CA GLN A 188 0.49 -0.35 -13.48
C GLN A 188 0.21 -0.45 -11.97
N HIS A 189 0.97 -1.33 -11.31
CA HIS A 189 1.07 -1.40 -9.87
C HIS A 189 2.55 -1.42 -9.48
N ASN A 190 3.14 -0.25 -9.34
CA ASN A 190 4.55 -0.09 -9.00
C ASN A 190 4.70 0.06 -7.49
N TYR A 191 4.76 -1.07 -6.78
CA TYR A 191 4.96 -1.07 -5.34
C TYR A 191 6.33 -0.49 -4.97
N LEU A 192 6.34 0.31 -3.93
CA LEU A 192 7.52 1.04 -3.49
C LEU A 192 8.30 0.26 -2.42
N ASN A 193 9.57 0.58 -2.34
CA ASN A 193 10.44 0.21 -1.25
C ASN A 193 10.59 1.43 -0.31
N LEU A 194 10.42 1.23 0.99
CA LEU A 194 10.46 2.34 1.95
C LEU A 194 11.83 3.06 1.96
N ASN A 195 12.93 2.31 1.82
CA ASN A 195 14.28 2.91 1.70
C ASN A 195 14.37 3.89 0.53
N GLN A 196 13.82 3.51 -0.64
CA GLN A 196 13.80 4.39 -1.80
C GLN A 196 12.92 5.62 -1.57
N VAL A 197 11.81 5.47 -0.86
CA VAL A 197 10.92 6.57 -0.47
C VAL A 197 11.67 7.57 0.40
N LEU A 198 12.33 7.08 1.46
CA LEU A 198 13.07 7.94 2.39
C LEU A 198 14.28 8.61 1.75
N LYS A 199 15.05 7.88 0.94
CA LYS A 199 16.14 8.48 0.14
C LYS A 199 15.63 9.58 -0.80
N THR A 200 14.46 9.36 -1.42
CA THR A 200 13.85 10.36 -2.31
C THR A 200 13.40 11.60 -1.53
N LEU A 201 12.81 11.42 -0.36
CA LEU A 201 12.42 12.53 0.51
C LEU A 201 13.63 13.29 1.05
N GLY A 202 14.69 12.57 1.42
CA GLY A 202 15.94 13.12 1.95
C GLY A 202 15.82 13.58 3.41
N LYS A 203 16.94 14.06 3.97
CA LYS A 203 17.09 14.40 5.40
C LYS A 203 16.15 15.50 5.91
N ASN A 204 15.60 16.30 5.00
CA ASN A 204 14.69 17.40 5.36
C ASN A 204 13.25 16.91 5.65
N PHE A 205 12.94 15.63 5.46
CA PHE A 205 11.65 15.06 5.78
C PHE A 205 11.80 14.01 6.88
N ILE A 206 11.06 14.22 7.96
CA ILE A 206 10.94 13.24 9.05
C ILE A 206 9.60 12.52 8.98
N LEU A 207 9.57 11.26 9.36
CA LEU A 207 8.33 10.53 9.50
C LEU A 207 7.60 11.00 10.75
N HIS A 208 6.46 11.68 10.56
CA HIS A 208 5.60 12.11 11.65
C HIS A 208 4.71 10.97 12.14
N SER A 209 4.07 10.24 11.21
CA SER A 209 3.24 9.10 11.56
C SER A 209 3.06 8.13 10.38
N SER A 210 2.75 6.88 10.72
CA SER A 210 2.47 5.83 9.73
C SER A 210 1.33 4.92 10.18
N TRP A 211 0.67 4.30 9.23
CA TRP A 211 -0.23 3.19 9.48
C TRP A 211 -0.11 2.14 8.35
N PRO A 212 0.16 0.87 8.67
CA PRO A 212 0.52 0.36 10.01
C PRO A 212 1.64 1.18 10.67
N LYS A 213 1.64 1.21 12.01
CA LYS A 213 2.66 1.95 12.75
C LYS A 213 4.03 1.32 12.52
N ILE A 214 5.00 2.11 12.15
CA ILE A 214 6.40 1.73 12.26
C ILE A 214 6.74 1.77 13.74
N PHE A 215 7.16 0.64 14.28
CA PHE A 215 7.56 0.56 15.67
C PHE A 215 9.00 1.11 15.79
N ILE A 216 9.12 2.22 16.49
CA ILE A 216 10.41 2.77 16.89
C ILE A 216 10.68 2.19 18.26
N PRO A 217 11.73 1.37 18.47
CA PRO A 217 12.09 0.93 19.82
C PRO A 217 12.26 2.14 20.72
N SER A 218 11.62 2.11 21.89
CA SER A 218 11.84 3.10 22.94
C SER A 218 13.26 2.96 23.44
N GLY A 219 14.06 3.92 23.22
CA GLY A 219 15.45 4.07 23.61
C GLY A 219 15.84 5.48 23.21
N ASP A 220 17.06 5.83 23.18
CA ASP A 220 17.57 7.18 22.85
C ASP A 220 17.15 7.74 21.47
N SER A 221 16.15 7.13 20.87
CA SER A 221 15.59 7.47 19.59
C SER A 221 14.90 8.83 19.52
N ALA A 222 14.56 9.43 20.66
CA ALA A 222 14.06 10.81 20.70
C ALA A 222 15.11 11.83 20.25
N MET A 223 16.39 11.45 20.30
CA MET A 223 17.50 12.30 19.88
C MET A 223 17.97 12.04 18.45
N ASN A 224 17.64 10.90 17.86
CA ASN A 224 18.03 10.55 16.49
C ASN A 224 16.85 10.70 15.54
N ASP A 225 16.69 11.87 14.99
CA ASP A 225 15.66 12.24 14.01
C ASP A 225 15.79 11.53 12.66
N THR A 226 16.74 10.65 12.46
CA THR A 226 17.01 10.00 11.18
C THR A 226 16.59 8.55 11.21
N LEU A 227 15.55 8.21 10.44
CA LEU A 227 15.19 6.82 10.10
C LEU A 227 16.36 6.05 9.44
N GLU A 228 17.48 6.71 9.14
CA GLU A 228 18.66 6.13 8.52
C GLU A 228 19.32 5.03 9.38
N ASN A 229 19.16 5.07 10.69
CA ASN A 229 19.68 4.07 11.63
C ASN A 229 18.69 2.96 11.96
N TYR A 230 17.44 3.07 11.46
CA TYR A 230 16.48 1.99 11.61
C TYR A 230 16.87 0.83 10.71
N GLN A 231 16.95 -0.33 11.31
CA GLN A 231 17.02 -1.58 10.57
C GLN A 231 15.70 -1.73 9.79
N PHE A 232 15.67 -1.18 8.58
CA PHE A 232 14.53 -1.25 7.65
C PHE A 232 13.97 -2.66 7.52
N ASN A 233 14.81 -3.59 7.74
CA ASN A 233 14.56 -5.00 7.73
C ASN A 233 13.48 -5.39 8.76
N LYS A 234 13.57 -4.90 9.99
CA LYS A 234 12.53 -5.13 11.02
C LYS A 234 11.17 -4.56 10.62
N PHE A 235 11.17 -3.46 9.90
CA PHE A 235 9.94 -2.89 9.38
C PHE A 235 9.27 -3.80 8.34
N PHE A 236 10.01 -4.39 7.44
CA PHE A 236 9.46 -5.31 6.43
C PHE A 236 8.84 -6.55 7.05
N LEU A 237 9.47 -7.11 8.06
CA LEU A 237 8.90 -8.24 8.78
C LEU A 237 7.65 -7.84 9.56
N SER A 238 7.66 -6.67 10.20
CA SER A 238 6.46 -6.17 10.88
C SER A 238 5.33 -5.91 9.91
N GLU A 239 5.63 -5.38 8.74
CA GLU A 239 4.64 -5.11 7.71
C GLU A 239 3.99 -6.39 7.18
N LEU A 240 4.77 -7.43 6.92
CA LEU A 240 4.25 -8.74 6.54
C LEU A 240 3.37 -9.32 7.66
N TYR A 241 3.84 -9.23 8.88
CA TYR A 241 3.12 -9.68 10.06
C TYR A 241 1.78 -8.97 10.21
N TRP A 242 1.75 -7.64 10.06
CA TRP A 242 0.53 -6.85 10.08
C TRP A 242 -0.42 -7.17 8.95
N SER A 243 0.08 -7.57 7.80
CA SER A 243 -0.76 -8.01 6.69
C SER A 243 -1.47 -9.33 6.98
N GLN A 244 -1.04 -10.07 7.98
CA GLN A 244 -1.53 -11.41 8.30
C GLN A 244 -2.29 -11.55 9.61
N LYS A 245 -2.10 -10.66 10.57
CA LYS A 245 -2.74 -10.70 11.89
C LYS A 245 -3.70 -9.55 12.13
N ASN A 246 -4.62 -9.77 13.08
CA ASN A 246 -5.41 -8.71 13.67
C ASN A 246 -4.51 -7.66 14.34
N GLN A 247 -4.84 -6.39 14.16
CA GLN A 247 -4.01 -5.22 14.45
C GLN A 247 -3.67 -4.99 15.95
N ASP A 248 -4.09 -5.86 16.84
CA ASP A 248 -4.00 -5.68 18.30
C ASP A 248 -2.81 -6.41 18.96
N ASP A 249 -2.04 -7.18 18.19
CA ASP A 249 -0.93 -7.97 18.71
C ASP A 249 0.36 -7.14 18.77
N LYS A 250 0.69 -6.67 19.98
CA LYS A 250 1.85 -5.81 20.25
C LYS A 250 3.19 -6.54 20.31
N THR A 251 3.21 -7.85 20.18
CA THR A 251 4.42 -8.69 20.28
C THR A 251 5.26 -8.67 19.02
N ILE A 252 5.57 -7.50 18.52
CA ILE A 252 6.32 -7.39 17.27
C ILE A 252 7.78 -7.07 17.55
N ILE A 253 8.58 -8.05 17.24
CA ILE A 253 9.94 -7.91 16.72
C ILE A 253 10.94 -7.20 17.64
N ASN A 254 11.40 -7.92 18.62
CA ASN A 254 12.67 -7.65 19.25
C ASN A 254 13.81 -8.60 18.81
N ASN A 255 13.61 -9.36 17.73
CA ASN A 255 14.60 -10.35 17.32
C ASN A 255 15.49 -9.83 16.19
N THR A 256 16.74 -9.53 16.55
CA THR A 256 17.77 -8.93 15.70
C THR A 256 18.63 -9.95 14.95
N LYS A 257 18.31 -11.25 15.02
CA LYS A 257 19.26 -12.30 14.66
C LYS A 257 19.35 -12.71 13.20
N SER A 258 18.57 -12.11 12.27
CA SER A 258 18.70 -12.59 10.91
C SER A 258 18.70 -11.51 9.82
N ALA A 259 19.83 -10.85 9.65
CA ALA A 259 20.08 -10.00 8.47
C ALA A 259 19.91 -10.79 7.16
N ASN A 260 20.23 -12.09 7.17
CA ASN A 260 20.08 -12.98 6.03
C ASN A 260 18.60 -13.28 5.73
N TYR A 261 17.80 -13.52 6.76
CA TYR A 261 16.36 -13.77 6.63
C TYR A 261 15.61 -12.56 6.06
N GLU A 262 15.90 -11.40 6.56
CA GLU A 262 15.33 -10.14 6.11
C GLU A 262 15.71 -9.85 4.67
N LYS A 263 16.97 -10.07 4.31
CA LYS A 263 17.46 -9.98 2.93
C LYS A 263 16.75 -10.97 2.02
N ALA A 264 16.64 -12.23 2.43
CA ALA A 264 15.96 -13.26 1.65
C ALA A 264 14.47 -12.91 1.43
N PHE A 265 13.79 -12.38 2.45
CA PHE A 265 12.41 -11.94 2.32
C PHE A 265 12.27 -10.72 1.39
N TYR A 266 13.19 -9.79 1.49
CA TYR A 266 13.25 -8.65 0.59
C TYR A 266 13.50 -9.08 -0.85
N ASP A 267 14.43 -10.01 -1.08
CA ASP A 267 14.73 -10.56 -2.40
C ASP A 267 13.54 -11.32 -2.98
N LEU A 268 12.84 -12.10 -2.16
CA LEU A 268 11.57 -12.74 -2.54
C LEU A 268 10.52 -11.70 -2.96
N SER A 269 10.36 -10.65 -2.16
CA SER A 269 9.45 -9.55 -2.47
C SER A 269 9.80 -8.86 -3.80
N ASN A 270 11.09 -8.61 -4.04
CA ASN A 270 11.55 -8.02 -5.29
C ASN A 270 11.29 -8.93 -6.50
N LEU A 271 11.55 -10.23 -6.36
CA LEU A 271 11.29 -11.20 -7.42
C LEU A 271 9.80 -11.26 -7.77
N LEU A 272 8.94 -11.30 -6.77
CA LEU A 272 7.49 -11.40 -6.95
C LEU A 272 6.88 -10.10 -7.49
N ASN A 273 7.43 -8.95 -7.16
CA ASN A 273 6.93 -7.65 -7.61
C ASN A 273 7.49 -7.19 -8.97
N ASN A 274 8.52 -7.84 -9.48
CA ASN A 274 9.10 -7.55 -10.81
C ASN A 274 8.27 -8.15 -11.95
N GLN A 275 6.95 -7.91 -11.95
CA GLN A 275 5.95 -8.67 -12.70
C GLN A 275 5.55 -8.10 -14.05
N ASN A 276 6.16 -7.02 -14.51
CA ASN A 276 5.80 -6.43 -15.80
C ASN A 276 6.00 -7.40 -16.97
N ASN A 277 6.58 -8.57 -16.69
CA ASN A 277 6.74 -9.61 -17.68
C ASN A 277 6.43 -11.00 -17.08
N PHE A 278 5.14 -11.41 -17.11
CA PHE A 278 4.71 -12.72 -16.63
C PHE A 278 5.49 -13.89 -17.30
N LYS A 279 5.78 -13.81 -18.61
CA LYS A 279 6.61 -14.80 -19.31
C LYS A 279 8.01 -14.86 -18.70
N TYR A 280 8.60 -13.73 -18.39
CA TYR A 280 9.91 -13.65 -17.74
C TYR A 280 9.91 -14.27 -16.34
N PHE A 281 8.85 -14.01 -15.56
CA PHE A 281 8.68 -14.61 -14.24
C PHE A 281 8.58 -16.14 -14.32
N MET A 282 7.78 -16.67 -15.25
CA MET A 282 7.58 -18.12 -15.43
C MET A 282 8.85 -18.83 -15.91
N ASN A 283 9.68 -18.19 -16.71
CA ASN A 283 10.82 -18.85 -17.36
C ASN A 283 12.13 -18.79 -16.56
N LEU A 284 12.33 -17.79 -15.69
CA LEU A 284 13.68 -17.47 -15.22
C LEU A 284 13.92 -17.61 -13.72
N LYS A 285 12.90 -17.83 -12.88
CA LYS A 285 13.13 -17.56 -11.45
C LYS A 285 12.45 -18.48 -10.45
N PHE A 286 11.83 -19.55 -10.88
CA PHE A 286 11.24 -20.49 -9.93
C PHE A 286 12.30 -21.13 -9.03
N GLU A 287 13.41 -21.57 -9.57
CA GLU A 287 14.51 -22.19 -8.81
C GLU A 287 15.07 -21.19 -7.78
N LYS A 288 15.51 -20.04 -8.25
CA LYS A 288 16.00 -18.98 -7.35
C LYS A 288 14.97 -18.56 -6.31
N THR A 289 13.68 -18.57 -6.66
CA THR A 289 12.60 -18.29 -5.70
C THR A 289 12.48 -19.41 -4.68
N TYR A 290 12.65 -20.67 -5.07
CA TYR A 290 12.64 -21.80 -4.16
C TYR A 290 13.84 -21.77 -3.21
N ASP A 291 15.02 -21.44 -3.69
CA ASP A 291 16.22 -21.30 -2.85
C ASP A 291 16.01 -20.23 -1.75
N ILE A 292 15.46 -19.09 -2.13
CA ILE A 292 15.13 -18.03 -1.18
C ILE A 292 14.04 -18.48 -0.17
N ILE A 293 13.02 -19.20 -0.63
CA ILE A 293 11.96 -19.73 0.22
C ILE A 293 12.51 -20.79 1.16
N ASP A 294 13.38 -21.68 0.67
CA ASP A 294 13.99 -22.72 1.50
C ASP A 294 14.90 -22.11 2.57
N LEU A 295 15.64 -21.07 2.26
CA LEU A 295 16.39 -20.29 3.22
C LEU A 295 15.47 -19.69 4.30
N LEU A 296 14.35 -19.11 3.91
CA LEU A 296 13.34 -18.56 4.84
C LEU A 296 12.67 -19.63 5.73
N ILE A 297 12.56 -20.88 5.27
CA ILE A 297 11.97 -21.97 6.04
C ILE A 297 12.97 -22.58 7.01
N ASN A 298 14.22 -22.70 6.59
CA ASN A 298 15.27 -23.47 7.29
C ASN A 298 16.13 -22.62 8.21
N ASP A 299 16.09 -21.27 8.10
CA ASP A 299 16.82 -20.41 9.00
C ASP A 299 16.26 -20.56 10.43
N PRO A 300 17.09 -20.91 11.44
CA PRO A 300 16.64 -21.02 12.82
C PRO A 300 16.38 -19.63 13.41
N ILE A 301 15.15 -19.16 13.26
CA ILE A 301 14.65 -18.02 14.01
C ILE A 301 14.46 -18.46 15.45
N ASP A 302 14.99 -17.67 16.38
CA ASP A 302 14.94 -17.93 17.81
C ASP A 302 13.49 -18.22 18.27
N THR A 303 13.29 -19.39 18.89
CA THR A 303 12.01 -20.10 19.03
C THR A 303 11.03 -19.52 20.06
N ASN A 304 11.33 -18.37 20.67
CA ASN A 304 10.55 -17.83 21.78
C ASN A 304 9.24 -17.13 21.38
N TYR A 305 8.83 -17.11 20.11
CA TYR A 305 7.63 -16.44 19.66
C TYR A 305 6.76 -17.28 18.74
N ASN A 306 5.44 -17.30 19.01
CA ASN A 306 4.40 -17.88 18.15
C ASN A 306 4.38 -17.34 16.70
N LEU A 307 5.06 -16.25 16.45
CA LEU A 307 5.29 -15.65 15.15
C LEU A 307 5.98 -16.60 14.17
N ASP A 308 6.95 -17.35 14.65
CA ASP A 308 7.77 -18.24 13.83
C ASP A 308 6.92 -19.33 13.14
N LYS A 309 6.05 -20.03 13.87
CA LYS A 309 5.21 -21.09 13.29
C LYS A 309 4.24 -20.56 12.23
N SER A 310 3.60 -19.44 12.50
CA SER A 310 2.65 -18.83 11.58
C SER A 310 3.33 -18.31 10.31
N PHE A 311 4.51 -17.74 10.46
CA PHE A 311 5.30 -17.22 9.34
C PHE A 311 5.89 -18.36 8.49
N LYS A 312 6.49 -19.39 9.12
CA LYS A 312 6.99 -20.59 8.41
C LYS A 312 5.88 -21.28 7.64
N LEU A 313 4.68 -21.39 8.22
CA LEU A 313 3.53 -21.93 7.51
C LEU A 313 3.17 -21.08 6.29
N PHE A 314 3.13 -19.77 6.45
CA PHE A 314 2.87 -18.84 5.34
C PHE A 314 3.89 -19.01 4.19
N VAL A 315 5.17 -19.09 4.52
CA VAL A 315 6.23 -19.27 3.52
C VAL A 315 6.15 -20.65 2.85
N LYS A 316 5.84 -21.70 3.61
CA LYS A 316 5.57 -23.04 3.07
C LYS A 316 4.39 -23.02 2.07
N GLU A 317 3.31 -22.33 2.42
CA GLU A 317 2.15 -22.18 1.54
C GLU A 317 2.49 -21.38 0.26
N ILE A 318 3.37 -20.38 0.35
CA ILE A 318 3.91 -19.71 -0.86
C ILE A 318 4.62 -20.74 -1.76
N LYS A 319 5.48 -21.60 -1.20
CA LYS A 319 6.18 -22.65 -1.97
C LYS A 319 5.22 -23.61 -2.65
N ILE A 320 4.21 -24.08 -1.92
CA ILE A 320 3.15 -24.94 -2.46
C ILE A 320 2.40 -24.24 -3.59
N PHE A 321 2.02 -22.97 -3.36
CA PHE A 321 1.31 -22.17 -4.34
C PHE A 321 2.14 -21.95 -5.62
N MET A 322 3.42 -21.67 -5.49
CA MET A 322 4.32 -21.49 -6.63
C MET A 322 4.45 -22.77 -7.46
N LYS A 323 4.55 -23.96 -6.80
CA LYS A 323 4.51 -25.26 -7.49
C LYS A 323 3.18 -25.45 -8.23
N SER A 324 2.06 -25.10 -7.60
CA SER A 324 0.73 -25.16 -8.23
C SER A 324 0.61 -24.21 -9.43
N ILE A 325 1.18 -23.01 -9.36
CA ILE A 325 1.26 -22.12 -10.53
C ILE A 325 1.96 -22.81 -11.71
N LYS A 326 3.02 -23.56 -11.46
CA LYS A 326 3.78 -24.24 -12.52
C LYS A 326 3.00 -25.43 -13.11
N ASN A 327 2.40 -26.26 -12.29
CA ASN A 327 1.97 -27.62 -12.64
C ASN A 327 0.45 -27.79 -12.75
N ASP A 328 -0.34 -27.04 -11.99
CA ASP A 328 -1.78 -27.29 -11.86
C ASP A 328 -2.59 -26.61 -12.98
N ASN A 329 -3.76 -27.18 -13.27
CA ASN A 329 -4.81 -26.49 -14.01
C ASN A 329 -5.61 -25.57 -13.09
N LEU A 330 -6.51 -24.75 -13.67
CA LEU A 330 -7.29 -23.76 -12.95
C LEU A 330 -8.15 -24.34 -11.81
N SER A 331 -8.71 -25.54 -12.00
CA SER A 331 -9.57 -26.19 -11.01
C SER A 331 -8.75 -26.76 -9.85
N GLN A 332 -7.65 -27.44 -10.14
CA GLN A 332 -6.70 -27.92 -9.14
C GLN A 332 -6.16 -26.77 -8.28
N MET A 333 -5.74 -25.67 -8.92
CA MET A 333 -5.24 -24.51 -8.22
C MET A 333 -6.32 -23.86 -7.34
N SER A 334 -7.56 -23.74 -7.84
CA SER A 334 -8.67 -23.20 -7.04
C SER A 334 -8.93 -24.04 -5.80
N ASN A 335 -8.88 -25.36 -5.90
CA ASN A 335 -9.04 -26.26 -4.75
C ASN A 335 -7.87 -26.14 -3.77
N LYS A 336 -6.64 -26.06 -4.28
CA LYS A 336 -5.45 -25.87 -3.44
C LYS A 336 -5.49 -24.57 -2.63
N ILE A 337 -5.91 -23.46 -3.22
CA ILE A 337 -6.04 -22.17 -2.53
C ILE A 337 -7.01 -22.27 -1.32
N LYS A 338 -8.05 -23.08 -1.41
CA LYS A 338 -9.01 -23.28 -0.31
C LYS A 338 -8.39 -23.95 0.91
N THR A 339 -7.38 -24.80 0.71
CA THR A 339 -6.72 -25.55 1.79
C THR A 339 -5.67 -24.74 2.54
N PHE A 340 -5.30 -23.57 2.08
CA PHE A 340 -4.33 -22.72 2.81
C PHE A 340 -4.92 -22.16 4.09
N ASP A 341 -4.12 -22.10 5.15
CA ASP A 341 -4.51 -21.55 6.44
C ASP A 341 -4.07 -20.08 6.60
N LYS A 342 -2.99 -19.68 5.94
CA LYS A 342 -2.38 -18.36 6.06
C LYS A 342 -2.41 -17.57 4.76
N LEU A 343 -1.94 -18.17 3.67
CA LEU A 343 -1.84 -17.52 2.38
C LEU A 343 -3.24 -17.17 1.84
N PHE A 344 -3.44 -15.92 1.46
CA PHE A 344 -4.71 -15.35 0.99
C PHE A 344 -5.84 -15.30 2.04
N LYS A 345 -5.54 -15.57 3.30
CA LYS A 345 -6.47 -15.41 4.43
C LYS A 345 -6.29 -14.05 5.11
N GLY A 346 -7.28 -13.62 5.86
CA GLY A 346 -7.21 -12.37 6.62
C GLY A 346 -7.36 -11.11 5.78
N THR A 347 -6.85 -10.02 6.27
CA THR A 347 -6.85 -8.70 5.62
C THR A 347 -5.78 -8.55 4.56
N SER A 348 -5.13 -9.64 4.23
CA SER A 348 -3.95 -9.71 3.39
C SER A 348 -4.12 -9.12 2.00
N GLY A 349 -3.21 -8.26 1.62
CA GLY A 349 -2.87 -8.06 0.24
C GLY A 349 -3.49 -6.88 -0.49
N LEU A 350 -4.05 -5.90 0.22
CA LEU A 350 -4.30 -4.57 -0.32
C LEU A 350 -3.88 -3.50 0.68
N GLY A 351 -2.80 -3.77 1.36
CA GLY A 351 -2.22 -2.83 2.29
C GLY A 351 -1.74 -1.59 1.60
N LEU A 352 -2.60 -0.57 1.53
CA LEU A 352 -2.07 0.77 1.39
C LEU A 352 -1.43 1.12 2.72
N ASN A 353 -0.16 1.41 2.67
CA ASN A 353 0.56 1.98 3.78
C ASN A 353 0.37 3.49 3.72
N TYR A 354 0.07 4.09 4.84
CA TYR A 354 -0.18 5.51 4.97
C TYR A 354 0.96 6.15 5.75
N PHE A 355 1.46 7.27 5.24
CA PHE A 355 2.58 7.99 5.83
C PHE A 355 2.30 9.48 5.85
N ILE A 356 2.56 10.11 7.00
CA ILE A 356 2.66 11.57 7.10
C ILE A 356 4.11 11.89 7.42
N PHE A 357 4.73 12.67 6.55
CA PHE A 357 6.06 13.21 6.72
C PHE A 357 5.97 14.71 6.97
N GLN A 358 6.79 15.23 7.86
CA GLN A 358 6.97 16.65 8.08
C GLN A 358 8.27 17.11 7.42
N LYS A 359 8.21 18.21 6.71
CA LYS A 359 9.39 18.87 6.16
C LYS A 359 9.97 19.80 7.22
N LYS A 360 11.21 19.56 7.64
CA LYS A 360 11.95 20.47 8.55
C LYS A 360 12.34 21.76 7.86
N GLU A 361 12.42 22.87 8.59
CA GLU A 361 13.24 23.99 8.21
C GLU A 361 14.70 23.56 8.07
N ARG A 362 15.42 24.20 7.17
CA ARG A 362 16.85 23.99 7.01
C ARG A 362 17.62 24.73 8.08
#